data_3cb9b8cdafadbc84a4f5b5d13a01c2a8
#
_entry.id   3cb9b8cdafadbc84a4f5b5d13a01c2a8
#
_cell.length_a   1.000
_cell.length_b   1.000
_cell.length_c   1.000
_cell.angle_alpha   90.00
_cell.angle_beta   90.00
_cell.angle_gamma   90.00
#
_symmetry.space_group_name_H-M   'P 1'
#
loop_
_entity.id
_entity.type
_entity.pdbx_description
1 polymer ?
#
loop_
_entity_poly.entity_id
_entity_poly.type
_entity_poly.pdbx_seq_one_letter_code
_entity_poly.pdbx_strand_id
1 'polypeptide(L)'
;MKKFLTTLFCATLLTGALSAADTKGFDRASVVERLDTCEAILQDLQGNIKTAIPADILRRAKGLVIVNQFQAGFIFGIKDGYAVAMVRRPNGKWSVPAFLRAGELSFGLQAGGKSINAVYVLMDDATARLLFKTRMNLGAEAKVVAGVRAAERESVTSSIRTEPNVLVYSNTEGLYLGAAIKTGYMTPHEEANRLFYNTNNRLPELLFSDWVTPPPEAHFIMDYVTRLTQ
;
A
#
# COMPACT_ATOMS: atom_id res chain seq x y z
N MET A 1 35.75 30.91 -58.50
CA MET A 1 36.11 31.61 -57.28
C MET A 1 34.94 31.42 -56.30
N LYS A 2 35.08 30.50 -55.40
CA LYS A 2 34.01 30.10 -54.43
C LYS A 2 34.28 30.83 -53.11
N LYS A 3 33.31 31.65 -52.65
CA LYS A 3 33.37 32.33 -51.36
C LYS A 3 32.81 31.36 -50.28
N PHE A 4 33.65 30.94 -49.38
CA PHE A 4 33.26 30.23 -48.15
C PHE A 4 32.67 31.20 -47.16
N LEU A 5 31.42 31.00 -46.76
CA LEU A 5 30.75 31.74 -45.71
C LEU A 5 30.87 30.90 -44.44
N THR A 6 31.69 31.39 -43.51
CA THR A 6 31.92 30.79 -42.21
C THR A 6 30.82 31.24 -41.27
N THR A 7 29.87 30.40 -40.94
CA THR A 7 28.81 30.67 -39.92
C THR A 7 29.36 30.36 -38.53
N LEU A 8 29.60 31.38 -37.75
CA LEU A 8 30.02 31.28 -36.36
C LEU A 8 28.79 30.89 -35.49
N PHE A 9 28.81 29.65 -34.97
CA PHE A 9 27.76 29.16 -34.08
C PHE A 9 28.11 29.62 -32.66
N CYS A 10 27.36 30.62 -32.18
CA CYS A 10 27.47 31.15 -30.83
C CYS A 10 26.74 30.19 -29.87
N ALA A 11 27.49 29.31 -29.21
CA ALA A 11 26.96 28.46 -28.14
C ALA A 11 26.79 29.28 -26.88
N THR A 12 25.60 29.77 -26.63
CA THR A 12 25.23 30.35 -25.33
C THR A 12 25.11 29.21 -24.31
N LEU A 13 26.07 29.12 -23.41
CA LEU A 13 26.04 28.30 -22.20
C LEU A 13 24.90 28.82 -21.31
N LEU A 14 23.77 28.11 -21.37
CA LEU A 14 22.69 28.24 -20.40
C LEU A 14 23.12 27.50 -19.12
N THR A 15 23.80 28.22 -18.23
CA THR A 15 24.00 27.73 -16.86
C THR A 15 22.65 27.79 -16.13
N GLY A 16 21.82 26.79 -16.37
CA GLY A 16 20.66 26.55 -15.55
C GLY A 16 21.13 26.21 -14.14
N ALA A 17 20.84 27.09 -13.20
CA ALA A 17 20.92 26.76 -11.79
C ALA A 17 20.04 25.51 -11.56
N LEU A 18 20.67 24.35 -11.43
CA LEU A 18 20.01 23.21 -10.79
C LEU A 18 19.72 23.67 -9.37
N SER A 19 18.47 24.08 -9.13
CA SER A 19 17.92 24.20 -7.79
C SER A 19 18.12 22.82 -7.17
N ALA A 20 18.94 22.71 -6.15
CA ALA A 20 19.07 21.50 -5.35
C ALA A 20 17.66 21.21 -4.83
N ALA A 21 16.96 20.28 -5.45
CA ALA A 21 15.79 19.68 -4.86
C ALA A 21 16.28 19.15 -3.52
N ASP A 22 15.74 19.70 -2.45
CA ASP A 22 15.97 19.29 -1.08
C ASP A 22 15.69 17.78 -1.02
N THR A 23 16.74 16.96 -1.15
CA THR A 23 16.64 15.52 -0.96
C THR A 23 16.47 15.30 0.53
N LYS A 24 15.25 15.55 1.04
CA LYS A 24 14.86 15.07 2.35
C LYS A 24 15.22 13.60 2.40
N GLY A 25 16.26 13.26 3.14
CA GLY A 25 16.63 11.88 3.37
C GLY A 25 15.43 11.11 3.94
N PHE A 26 15.39 9.82 3.69
CA PHE A 26 14.36 8.97 4.30
C PHE A 26 14.57 8.97 5.83
N ASP A 27 13.70 9.67 6.54
CA ASP A 27 13.77 9.92 7.97
C ASP A 27 12.46 9.54 8.69
N ARG A 28 12.44 9.67 10.01
CA ARG A 28 11.26 9.35 10.83
C ARG A 28 10.04 10.21 10.43
N ALA A 29 10.25 11.48 10.06
CA ALA A 29 9.16 12.36 9.68
C ALA A 29 8.46 11.86 8.40
N SER A 30 9.23 11.41 7.41
CA SER A 30 8.69 10.81 6.19
C SER A 30 7.94 9.48 6.46
N VAL A 31 8.33 8.74 7.48
CA VAL A 31 7.61 7.52 7.89
C VAL A 31 6.28 7.87 8.56
N VAL A 32 6.24 8.90 9.41
CA VAL A 32 4.99 9.41 10.00
C VAL A 32 4.04 9.89 8.90
N GLU A 33 4.50 10.67 7.93
CA GLU A 33 3.69 11.13 6.79
C GLU A 33 3.08 9.95 5.99
N ARG A 34 3.81 8.84 5.84
CA ARG A 34 3.28 7.62 5.21
C ARG A 34 2.18 6.97 6.05
N LEU A 35 2.31 6.97 7.37
CA LEU A 35 1.27 6.47 8.28
C LEU A 35 0.00 7.31 8.16
N ASP A 36 0.14 8.64 8.22
CA ASP A 36 -0.97 9.59 8.11
C ASP A 36 -1.68 9.44 6.75
N THR A 37 -0.91 9.23 5.67
CA THR A 37 -1.46 8.97 4.33
C THR A 37 -2.26 7.66 4.31
N CYS A 38 -1.76 6.59 4.92
CA CYS A 38 -2.50 5.32 5.00
C CYS A 38 -3.77 5.47 5.83
N GLU A 39 -3.75 6.22 6.91
CA GLU A 39 -4.96 6.53 7.69
C GLU A 39 -5.98 7.29 6.84
N ALA A 40 -5.54 8.34 6.13
CA ALA A 40 -6.40 9.13 5.25
C ALA A 40 -7.02 8.26 4.13
N ILE A 41 -6.26 7.32 3.54
CA ILE A 41 -6.78 6.36 2.55
C ILE A 41 -7.90 5.51 3.15
N LEU A 42 -7.71 4.98 4.35
CA LEU A 42 -8.74 4.16 5.00
C LEU A 42 -9.98 4.99 5.34
N GLN A 43 -9.81 6.24 5.79
CA GLN A 43 -10.91 7.16 6.06
C GLN A 43 -11.67 7.53 4.79
N ASP A 44 -10.97 7.84 3.70
CA ASP A 44 -11.58 8.18 2.41
C ASP A 44 -12.41 7.00 1.84
N LEU A 45 -11.85 5.78 1.87
CA LEU A 45 -12.57 4.59 1.45
C LEU A 45 -13.83 4.35 2.28
N GLN A 46 -13.77 4.56 3.58
CA GLN A 46 -14.93 4.37 4.47
C GLN A 46 -15.94 5.51 4.39
N GLY A 47 -15.51 6.72 4.07
CA GLY A 47 -16.39 7.88 3.86
C GLY A 47 -17.24 7.79 2.59
N ASN A 48 -16.89 6.93 1.65
CA ASN A 48 -17.61 6.78 0.37
C ASN A 48 -18.36 5.44 0.32
N ILE A 49 -19.70 5.52 0.26
CA ILE A 49 -20.57 4.34 0.23
C ILE A 49 -20.26 3.34 -0.90
N LYS A 50 -19.63 3.81 -1.99
CA LYS A 50 -19.27 2.95 -3.13
C LYS A 50 -18.01 2.12 -2.88
N THR A 51 -17.11 2.60 -2.01
CA THR A 51 -15.81 1.98 -1.74
C THR A 51 -15.71 1.45 -0.32
N ALA A 52 -16.64 1.83 0.56
CA ALA A 52 -16.62 1.43 1.97
C ALA A 52 -16.58 -0.09 2.14
N ILE A 53 -15.70 -0.54 3.00
CA ILE A 53 -15.60 -1.94 3.41
C ILE A 53 -16.82 -2.25 4.29
N PRO A 54 -17.63 -3.26 3.99
CA PRO A 54 -18.79 -3.61 4.79
C PRO A 54 -18.42 -3.95 6.24
N ALA A 55 -19.23 -3.50 7.19
CA ALA A 55 -18.94 -3.66 8.62
C ALA A 55 -18.79 -5.13 9.06
N ASP A 56 -19.54 -6.04 8.46
CA ASP A 56 -19.44 -7.47 8.74
C ASP A 56 -18.11 -8.07 8.25
N ILE A 57 -17.54 -7.57 7.15
CA ILE A 57 -16.20 -7.92 6.68
C ILE A 57 -15.15 -7.41 7.66
N LEU A 58 -15.27 -6.15 8.08
CA LEU A 58 -14.33 -5.54 9.04
C LEU A 58 -14.34 -6.28 10.38
N ARG A 59 -15.51 -6.66 10.89
CA ARG A 59 -15.60 -7.44 12.13
C ARG A 59 -14.93 -8.80 12.05
N ARG A 60 -14.95 -9.44 10.87
CA ARG A 60 -14.33 -10.75 10.61
C ARG A 60 -12.86 -10.65 10.23
N ALA A 61 -12.36 -9.46 9.91
CA ALA A 61 -10.99 -9.25 9.45
C ALA A 61 -9.96 -9.76 10.46
N LYS A 62 -8.95 -10.47 9.97
CA LYS A 62 -7.76 -10.92 10.70
C LYS A 62 -6.56 -10.03 10.46
N GLY A 63 -6.59 -9.24 9.40
CA GLY A 63 -5.59 -8.23 9.11
C GLY A 63 -6.09 -7.22 8.11
N LEU A 64 -5.49 -6.04 8.14
CA LEU A 64 -5.68 -4.97 7.17
C LEU A 64 -4.32 -4.58 6.62
N VAL A 65 -4.20 -4.43 5.31
CA VAL A 65 -3.01 -3.88 4.66
C VAL A 65 -3.47 -2.72 3.80
N ILE A 66 -3.11 -1.52 4.22
CA ILE A 66 -3.48 -0.27 3.55
C ILE A 66 -2.32 0.11 2.64
N VAL A 67 -2.58 0.25 1.36
CA VAL A 67 -1.56 0.41 0.32
C VAL A 67 -1.73 1.74 -0.39
N ASN A 68 -0.63 2.47 -0.48
CA ASN A 68 -0.47 3.60 -1.38
C ASN A 68 0.60 3.24 -2.42
N GLN A 69 0.21 3.16 -3.69
CA GLN A 69 1.13 2.91 -4.80
C GLN A 69 1.06 4.05 -5.80
N PHE A 70 2.22 4.47 -6.26
CA PHE A 70 2.36 5.43 -7.34
C PHE A 70 2.99 4.75 -8.55
N GLN A 71 2.38 4.95 -9.71
CA GLN A 71 2.90 4.48 -10.98
C GLN A 71 3.43 5.65 -11.80
N ALA A 72 4.69 5.56 -12.22
CA ALA A 72 5.29 6.47 -13.19
C ALA A 72 6.02 5.69 -14.28
N GLY A 73 5.90 6.10 -15.53
CA GLY A 73 6.66 5.52 -16.65
C GLY A 73 5.93 5.55 -17.98
N PHE A 74 6.70 5.50 -19.07
CA PHE A 74 6.20 5.61 -20.45
C PHE A 74 6.20 4.27 -21.21
N ILE A 75 7.20 3.40 -20.98
CA ILE A 75 7.34 2.09 -21.65
C ILE A 75 7.64 1.00 -20.62
N PHE A 76 8.42 1.33 -19.61
CA PHE A 76 8.68 0.49 -18.45
C PHE A 76 8.14 1.24 -17.22
N GLY A 77 7.03 0.78 -16.66
CA GLY A 77 6.46 1.36 -15.46
C GLY A 77 7.12 0.75 -14.23
N ILE A 78 7.75 1.59 -13.41
CA ILE A 78 8.06 1.22 -12.04
C ILE A 78 6.89 1.69 -11.19
N LYS A 79 6.22 0.78 -10.52
CA LYS A 79 5.31 1.10 -9.44
C LYS A 79 6.10 0.99 -8.16
N ASP A 80 6.26 2.09 -7.49
CA ASP A 80 6.78 2.15 -6.14
C ASP A 80 5.69 2.61 -5.20
N GLY A 81 5.75 2.14 -3.98
CA GLY A 81 4.76 2.46 -3.00
C GLY A 81 5.10 1.90 -1.63
N TYR A 82 4.24 2.20 -0.70
CA TYR A 82 4.34 1.72 0.65
C TYR A 82 2.98 1.22 1.13
N ALA A 83 3.03 0.43 2.18
CA ALA A 83 1.83 -0.04 2.84
C ALA A 83 2.03 -0.05 4.36
N VAL A 84 0.91 0.00 5.06
CA VAL A 84 0.83 -0.22 6.50
C VAL A 84 -0.03 -1.45 6.76
N ALA A 85 0.52 -2.40 7.49
CA ALA A 85 -0.17 -3.62 7.88
C ALA A 85 -0.49 -3.61 9.37
N MET A 86 -1.69 -4.06 9.72
CA MET A 86 -2.12 -4.36 11.08
C MET A 86 -2.81 -5.72 11.09
N VAL A 87 -2.60 -6.51 12.14
CA VAL A 87 -3.25 -7.81 12.31
C VAL A 87 -4.01 -7.87 13.63
N ARG A 88 -5.09 -8.64 13.64
CA ARG A 88 -5.82 -8.93 14.86
C ARG A 88 -5.14 -10.12 15.56
N ARG A 89 -4.64 -9.86 16.74
CA ARG A 89 -3.94 -10.86 17.58
C ARG A 89 -4.92 -11.87 18.19
N PRO A 90 -4.43 -13.00 18.69
CA PRO A 90 -5.29 -13.99 19.35
C PRO A 90 -6.07 -13.46 20.56
N ASN A 91 -5.57 -12.40 21.22
CA ASN A 91 -6.27 -11.72 22.30
C ASN A 91 -7.38 -10.75 21.82
N GLY A 92 -7.67 -10.72 20.52
CA GLY A 92 -8.68 -9.87 19.90
C GLY A 92 -8.26 -8.43 19.64
N LYS A 93 -7.11 -7.98 20.17
CA LYS A 93 -6.60 -6.62 19.96
C LYS A 93 -5.85 -6.52 18.63
N TRP A 94 -5.89 -5.35 18.03
CA TRP A 94 -5.08 -5.04 16.86
C TRP A 94 -3.61 -4.84 17.22
N SER A 95 -2.73 -5.22 16.32
CA SER A 95 -1.30 -4.96 16.43
C SER A 95 -0.99 -3.47 16.28
N VAL A 96 0.24 -3.10 16.60
CA VAL A 96 0.79 -1.83 16.14
C VAL A 96 0.90 -1.84 14.60
N PRO A 97 0.85 -0.67 13.91
CA PRO A 97 1.02 -0.59 12.46
C PRO A 97 2.45 -0.94 12.06
N ALA A 98 2.64 -1.78 11.06
CA ALA A 98 3.95 -2.15 10.54
C ALA A 98 4.10 -1.75 9.07
N PHE A 99 5.25 -1.20 8.71
CA PHE A 99 5.50 -0.66 7.38
C PHE A 99 6.03 -1.71 6.42
N LEU A 100 5.48 -1.70 5.21
CA LEU A 100 5.88 -2.53 4.09
C LEU A 100 6.25 -1.65 2.89
N ARG A 101 7.10 -2.15 2.02
CA ARG A 101 7.25 -1.66 0.65
C ARG A 101 6.24 -2.38 -0.22
N ALA A 102 5.56 -1.64 -1.08
CA ALA A 102 4.64 -2.20 -2.05
C ALA A 102 5.17 -1.87 -3.45
N GLY A 103 5.47 -2.88 -4.25
CA GLY A 103 6.02 -2.71 -5.58
C GLY A 103 5.28 -3.56 -6.61
N GLU A 104 5.38 -3.16 -7.87
CA GLU A 104 4.91 -3.94 -9.00
C GLU A 104 5.82 -3.72 -10.19
N LEU A 105 6.17 -4.81 -10.87
CA LEU A 105 6.82 -4.75 -12.17
C LEU A 105 5.73 -4.83 -13.24
N SER A 106 5.46 -3.73 -13.93
CA SER A 106 4.53 -3.74 -15.06
C SER A 106 5.26 -3.46 -16.36
N PHE A 107 5.00 -4.32 -17.35
CA PHE A 107 5.41 -4.11 -18.74
C PHE A 107 4.16 -3.67 -19.52
N GLY A 108 4.19 -2.47 -20.08
CA GLY A 108 3.08 -1.99 -20.92
C GLY A 108 3.17 -0.51 -21.25
N LEU A 109 2.63 -0.14 -22.42
CA LEU A 109 2.51 1.24 -22.87
C LEU A 109 1.44 1.95 -22.00
N GLN A 110 1.88 2.64 -20.98
CA GLN A 110 1.00 3.48 -20.16
C GLN A 110 1.66 4.85 -19.97
N ALA A 111 1.02 5.85 -20.57
CA ALA A 111 1.41 7.24 -20.40
C ALA A 111 0.66 7.84 -19.19
N GLY A 112 1.38 8.38 -18.24
CA GLY A 112 0.82 9.13 -17.12
C GLY A 112 1.18 8.58 -15.74
N GLY A 113 1.05 9.44 -14.72
CA GLY A 113 1.13 9.06 -13.31
C GLY A 113 -0.26 8.64 -12.80
N LYS A 114 -0.35 7.53 -12.08
CA LYS A 114 -1.57 7.08 -11.42
C LYS A 114 -1.26 6.62 -10.00
N SER A 115 -2.06 7.07 -9.06
CA SER A 115 -2.04 6.56 -7.69
C SER A 115 -3.10 5.47 -7.52
N ILE A 116 -2.75 4.40 -6.83
CA ILE A 116 -3.65 3.32 -6.46
C ILE A 116 -3.68 3.26 -4.94
N ASN A 117 -4.82 3.58 -4.37
CA ASN A 117 -5.10 3.47 -2.96
C ASN A 117 -6.01 2.25 -2.73
N ALA A 118 -5.56 1.31 -1.95
CA ALA A 118 -6.30 0.08 -1.72
C ALA A 118 -6.14 -0.42 -0.27
N VAL A 119 -7.17 -1.11 0.20
CA VAL A 119 -7.15 -1.82 1.47
C VAL A 119 -7.36 -3.31 1.19
N TYR A 120 -6.40 -4.12 1.57
CA TYR A 120 -6.48 -5.58 1.55
C TYR A 120 -6.98 -6.05 2.91
N VAL A 121 -8.12 -6.69 2.94
CA VAL A 121 -8.70 -7.29 4.14
C VAL A 121 -8.33 -8.76 4.16
N LEU A 122 -7.52 -9.17 5.12
CA LEU A 122 -7.09 -10.56 5.30
C LEU A 122 -8.14 -11.28 6.16
N MET A 123 -8.71 -12.36 5.63
CA MET A 123 -9.87 -13.02 6.24
C MET A 123 -9.51 -14.19 7.15
N ASP A 124 -8.25 -14.64 7.13
CA ASP A 124 -7.76 -15.74 7.95
C ASP A 124 -6.34 -15.52 8.47
N ASP A 125 -5.99 -16.22 9.54
CA ASP A 125 -4.69 -16.08 10.22
C ASP A 125 -3.54 -16.64 9.38
N ALA A 126 -3.78 -17.63 8.52
CA ALA A 126 -2.73 -18.18 7.66
C ALA A 126 -2.30 -17.16 6.62
N THR A 127 -3.25 -16.43 6.04
CA THR A 127 -2.99 -15.33 5.11
C THR A 127 -2.27 -14.16 5.80
N ALA A 128 -2.67 -13.82 7.04
CA ALA A 128 -1.96 -12.79 7.81
C ALA A 128 -0.48 -13.15 8.07
N ARG A 129 -0.17 -14.44 8.21
CA ARG A 129 1.23 -14.92 8.37
C ARG A 129 2.05 -14.85 7.07
N LEU A 130 1.43 -14.71 5.90
CA LEU A 130 2.17 -14.48 4.65
C LEU A 130 2.94 -13.17 4.68
N LEU A 131 2.51 -12.19 5.51
CA LEU A 131 3.25 -10.93 5.73
C LEU A 131 4.67 -11.13 6.25
N PHE A 132 4.99 -12.30 6.81
CA PHE A 132 6.34 -12.62 7.31
C PHE A 132 7.32 -13.01 6.22
N LYS A 133 6.85 -13.31 5.03
CA LYS A 133 7.72 -13.65 3.91
C LYS A 133 8.55 -12.44 3.50
N THR A 134 9.77 -12.69 3.10
CA THR A 134 10.67 -11.65 2.58
C THR A 134 10.08 -10.94 1.38
N ARG A 135 9.31 -11.67 0.56
CA ARG A 135 8.54 -11.13 -0.56
C ARG A 135 7.23 -11.88 -0.64
N MET A 136 6.13 -11.15 -0.58
CA MET A 136 4.79 -11.68 -0.61
C MET A 136 4.08 -11.19 -1.87
N ASN A 137 3.50 -12.12 -2.62
CA ASN A 137 2.57 -11.81 -3.71
C ASN A 137 1.19 -12.34 -3.33
N LEU A 138 0.34 -11.46 -2.83
CA LEU A 138 -1.01 -11.85 -2.38
C LEU A 138 -1.83 -12.49 -3.50
N GLY A 139 -1.70 -12.01 -4.73
CA GLY A 139 -2.45 -12.54 -5.86
C GLY A 139 -2.03 -13.96 -6.28
N ALA A 140 -0.80 -14.37 -5.98
CA ALA A 140 -0.28 -15.70 -6.26
C ALA A 140 -0.41 -16.66 -5.07
N GLU A 141 -0.38 -16.13 -3.84
CA GLU A 141 -0.27 -16.92 -2.62
C GLU A 141 -1.59 -17.06 -1.85
N ALA A 142 -2.58 -16.22 -2.17
CA ALA A 142 -3.90 -16.24 -1.55
C ALA A 142 -5.01 -16.12 -2.59
N LYS A 143 -6.20 -16.59 -2.25
CA LYS A 143 -7.38 -16.37 -3.07
C LYS A 143 -7.88 -14.94 -2.86
N VAL A 144 -7.51 -14.05 -3.79
CA VAL A 144 -7.82 -12.62 -3.74
C VAL A 144 -9.00 -12.30 -4.64
N VAL A 145 -9.96 -11.56 -4.11
CA VAL A 145 -11.14 -11.09 -4.84
C VAL A 145 -11.32 -9.59 -4.59
N ALA A 146 -11.73 -8.85 -5.63
CA ALA A 146 -12.17 -7.47 -5.45
C ALA A 146 -13.36 -7.45 -4.49
N GLY A 147 -13.31 -6.55 -3.52
CA GLY A 147 -14.37 -6.41 -2.52
C GLY A 147 -15.68 -6.00 -3.19
N VAL A 148 -16.77 -6.65 -2.80
CA VAL A 148 -18.11 -6.43 -3.34
C VAL A 148 -18.98 -5.73 -2.31
N ARG A 149 -19.85 -4.83 -2.78
CA ARG A 149 -20.86 -4.19 -1.96
C ARG A 149 -21.88 -5.22 -1.46
N ALA A 150 -22.57 -4.91 -0.38
CA ALA A 150 -23.55 -5.81 0.23
C ALA A 150 -24.60 -6.35 -0.75
N ALA A 151 -25.06 -5.52 -1.69
CA ALA A 151 -26.05 -5.90 -2.71
C ALA A 151 -25.50 -6.85 -3.79
N GLU A 152 -24.18 -6.84 -4.02
CA GLU A 152 -23.52 -7.71 -5.01
C GLU A 152 -23.05 -9.02 -4.36
N ARG A 153 -22.97 -9.06 -3.05
CA ARG A 153 -22.46 -10.24 -2.29
C ARG A 153 -23.35 -11.46 -2.45
N GLU A 154 -24.67 -11.27 -2.49
CA GLU A 154 -25.63 -12.37 -2.59
C GLU A 154 -25.46 -13.13 -3.92
N SER A 155 -25.20 -12.42 -5.01
CA SER A 155 -24.96 -13.02 -6.32
C SER A 155 -23.57 -13.64 -6.45
N VAL A 156 -22.55 -13.07 -5.82
CA VAL A 156 -21.17 -13.56 -5.87
C VAL A 156 -20.98 -14.75 -4.92
N THR A 157 -21.57 -14.72 -3.73
CA THR A 157 -21.45 -15.80 -2.73
C THR A 157 -22.06 -17.10 -3.24
N SER A 158 -23.12 -17.03 -4.05
CA SER A 158 -23.72 -18.23 -4.67
C SER A 158 -22.81 -18.89 -5.72
N SER A 159 -21.88 -18.13 -6.30
CA SER A 159 -20.96 -18.57 -7.36
C SER A 159 -19.60 -19.02 -6.83
N ILE A 160 -19.21 -18.62 -5.61
CA ILE A 160 -17.91 -18.91 -5.02
C ILE A 160 -18.05 -20.04 -4.01
N ARG A 161 -17.63 -21.24 -4.40
CA ARG A 161 -17.65 -22.45 -3.54
C ARG A 161 -16.73 -22.36 -2.31
N THR A 162 -15.81 -21.41 -2.25
CA THR A 162 -14.83 -21.24 -1.17
C THR A 162 -14.68 -19.76 -0.87
N GLU A 163 -14.78 -19.37 0.40
CA GLU A 163 -14.56 -17.98 0.82
C GLU A 163 -13.17 -17.48 0.39
N PRO A 164 -13.05 -16.23 -0.08
CA PRO A 164 -11.75 -15.65 -0.42
C PRO A 164 -10.94 -15.41 0.85
N ASN A 165 -9.62 -15.59 0.75
CA ASN A 165 -8.71 -15.32 1.84
C ASN A 165 -8.39 -13.81 1.97
N VAL A 166 -8.49 -13.07 0.85
CA VAL A 166 -8.24 -11.63 0.79
C VAL A 166 -9.32 -10.95 -0.02
N LEU A 167 -9.88 -9.89 0.55
CA LEU A 167 -10.78 -8.96 -0.14
C LEU A 167 -10.05 -7.65 -0.36
N VAL A 168 -10.13 -7.07 -1.55
CA VAL A 168 -9.48 -5.80 -1.89
C VAL A 168 -10.50 -4.74 -2.19
N TYR A 169 -10.43 -3.64 -1.46
CA TYR A 169 -11.24 -2.44 -1.64
C TYR A 169 -10.35 -1.30 -2.14
N SER A 170 -10.79 -0.59 -3.15
CA SER A 170 -9.99 0.47 -3.77
C SER A 170 -10.89 1.56 -4.33
N ASN A 171 -10.37 2.78 -4.39
CA ASN A 171 -10.95 3.87 -5.15
C ASN A 171 -10.70 3.75 -6.68
N THR A 172 -9.93 2.74 -7.09
CA THR A 172 -9.61 2.43 -8.49
C THR A 172 -10.41 1.22 -8.94
N GLU A 173 -11.20 1.37 -10.00
CA GLU A 173 -12.06 0.31 -10.55
C GLU A 173 -11.44 -0.38 -11.78
N GLY A 174 -11.92 -1.61 -12.07
CA GLY A 174 -11.74 -2.29 -13.35
C GLY A 174 -10.49 -3.15 -13.49
N LEU A 175 -10.08 -3.40 -14.74
CA LEU A 175 -8.95 -4.27 -15.14
C LEU A 175 -7.63 -3.92 -14.45
N TYR A 176 -7.46 -2.68 -14.06
CA TYR A 176 -6.28 -2.17 -13.37
C TYR A 176 -6.10 -2.77 -11.98
N LEU A 177 -7.19 -2.84 -11.19
CA LEU A 177 -7.14 -3.44 -9.87
C LEU A 177 -6.78 -4.93 -9.95
N GLY A 178 -7.37 -5.65 -10.91
CA GLY A 178 -7.08 -7.06 -11.14
C GLY A 178 -5.62 -7.33 -11.54
N ALA A 179 -5.03 -6.47 -12.35
CA ALA A 179 -3.61 -6.57 -12.72
C ALA A 179 -2.70 -6.27 -11.52
N ALA A 180 -2.97 -5.20 -10.77
CA ALA A 180 -2.21 -4.81 -9.59
C ALA A 180 -2.20 -5.90 -8.52
N ILE A 181 -3.34 -6.57 -8.33
CA ILE A 181 -3.46 -7.71 -7.40
C ILE A 181 -2.56 -8.88 -7.85
N LYS A 182 -2.52 -9.18 -9.15
CA LYS A 182 -1.78 -10.34 -9.68
C LYS A 182 -0.27 -10.16 -9.70
N THR A 183 0.21 -8.96 -9.97
CA THR A 183 1.64 -8.68 -10.19
C THR A 183 2.30 -7.93 -9.04
N GLY A 184 1.50 -7.37 -8.15
CA GLY A 184 1.97 -6.64 -6.98
C GLY A 184 2.68 -7.54 -5.97
N TYR A 185 3.75 -7.02 -5.39
CA TYR A 185 4.44 -7.68 -4.28
C TYR A 185 4.63 -6.72 -3.11
N MET A 186 4.74 -7.30 -1.93
CA MET A 186 5.04 -6.56 -0.70
C MET A 186 6.26 -7.17 -0.01
N THR A 187 7.06 -6.31 0.61
CA THR A 187 8.23 -6.71 1.40
C THR A 187 8.28 -5.93 2.70
N PRO A 188 8.79 -6.48 3.79
CA PRO A 188 9.01 -5.71 5.01
C PRO A 188 9.87 -4.47 4.73
N HIS A 189 9.47 -3.32 5.28
CA HIS A 189 10.27 -2.10 5.23
C HIS A 189 11.02 -1.92 6.54
N GLU A 190 12.08 -2.72 6.71
CA GLU A 190 12.85 -2.79 7.96
C GLU A 190 13.34 -1.41 8.44
N GLU A 191 13.82 -0.56 7.53
CA GLU A 191 14.28 0.78 7.85
C GLU A 191 13.17 1.68 8.38
N ALA A 192 11.98 1.67 7.74
CA ALA A 192 10.83 2.43 8.21
C ALA A 192 10.38 1.97 9.60
N ASN A 193 10.29 0.66 9.81
CA ASN A 193 9.92 0.10 11.09
C ASN A 193 10.95 0.48 12.19
N ARG A 194 12.24 0.40 11.87
CA ARG A 194 13.31 0.80 12.80
C ARG A 194 13.24 2.29 13.15
N LEU A 195 13.06 3.17 12.15
CA LEU A 195 12.95 4.61 12.37
C LEU A 195 11.72 4.99 13.19
N PHE A 196 10.58 4.32 12.93
CA PHE A 196 9.33 4.64 13.59
C PHE A 196 9.29 4.19 15.06
N TYR A 197 9.72 2.96 15.32
CA TYR A 197 9.69 2.35 16.66
C TYR A 197 10.97 2.54 17.48
N ASN A 198 12.03 3.06 16.85
CA ASN A 198 13.37 3.14 17.45
C ASN A 198 13.82 1.78 18.01
N THR A 199 13.61 0.70 17.24
CA THR A 199 13.90 -0.68 17.64
C THR A 199 14.33 -1.50 16.43
N ASN A 200 14.99 -2.63 16.69
CA ASN A 200 15.36 -3.60 15.66
C ASN A 200 14.35 -4.76 15.55
N ASN A 201 13.15 -4.58 16.10
CA ASN A 201 12.10 -5.59 16.03
C ASN A 201 11.71 -5.85 14.56
N ARG A 202 11.60 -7.13 14.23
CA ARG A 202 11.17 -7.58 12.91
C ARG A 202 9.66 -7.59 12.80
N LEU A 203 9.17 -7.70 11.58
CA LEU A 203 7.75 -7.66 11.27
C LEU A 203 6.89 -8.65 12.11
N PRO A 204 7.30 -9.92 12.34
CA PRO A 204 6.54 -10.82 13.21
C PRO A 204 6.39 -10.30 14.64
N GLU A 205 7.43 -9.67 15.19
CA GLU A 205 7.41 -9.11 16.54
C GLU A 205 6.47 -7.91 16.62
N LEU A 206 6.52 -7.01 15.64
CA LEU A 206 5.63 -5.86 15.56
C LEU A 206 4.15 -6.28 15.46
N LEU A 207 3.85 -7.27 14.63
CA LEU A 207 2.48 -7.67 14.35
C LEU A 207 1.87 -8.61 15.42
N PHE A 208 2.68 -9.48 16.05
CA PHE A 208 2.13 -10.54 16.91
C PHE A 208 2.53 -10.46 18.38
N SER A 209 3.51 -9.61 18.74
CA SER A 209 3.85 -9.39 20.14
C SER A 209 2.96 -8.31 20.77
N ASP A 210 2.78 -8.38 22.06
CA ASP A 210 2.02 -7.40 22.84
C ASP A 210 2.90 -6.43 23.63
N TRP A 211 4.23 -6.65 23.61
CA TRP A 211 5.21 -5.85 24.35
C TRP A 211 5.75 -4.64 23.57
N VAL A 212 5.44 -4.51 22.28
CA VAL A 212 5.85 -3.34 21.50
C VAL A 212 4.96 -2.16 21.85
N THR A 213 5.56 -1.10 22.39
CA THR A 213 4.86 0.14 22.72
C THR A 213 4.69 0.99 21.47
N PRO A 214 3.44 1.32 21.06
CA PRO A 214 3.22 2.21 19.94
C PRO A 214 3.63 3.64 20.29
N PRO A 215 4.31 4.36 19.38
CA PRO A 215 4.52 5.79 19.54
C PRO A 215 3.20 6.56 19.39
N PRO A 216 3.13 7.81 19.89
CA PRO A 216 1.89 8.60 19.88
C PRO A 216 1.21 8.71 18.52
N GLU A 217 2.00 8.81 17.44
CA GLU A 217 1.52 8.95 16.07
C GLU A 217 0.76 7.70 15.58
N ALA A 218 1.01 6.54 16.18
CA ALA A 218 0.32 5.30 15.82
C ALA A 218 -1.11 5.23 16.40
N HIS A 219 -1.43 6.00 17.42
CA HIS A 219 -2.68 5.85 18.15
C HIS A 219 -3.89 6.16 17.28
N PHE A 220 -3.82 7.17 16.42
CA PHE A 220 -4.96 7.55 15.58
C PHE A 220 -5.44 6.41 14.69
N ILE A 221 -4.54 5.80 13.92
CA ILE A 221 -4.90 4.68 13.04
C ILE A 221 -5.32 3.44 13.84
N MET A 222 -4.67 3.17 14.98
CA MET A 222 -5.01 2.03 15.85
C MET A 222 -6.41 2.17 16.44
N ASP A 223 -6.76 3.36 16.93
CA ASP A 223 -8.09 3.66 17.48
C ASP A 223 -9.15 3.64 16.37
N TYR A 224 -8.81 4.17 15.18
CA TYR A 224 -9.71 4.16 14.04
C TYR A 224 -10.03 2.74 13.59
N VAL A 225 -9.01 1.91 13.38
CA VAL A 225 -9.19 0.49 13.02
C VAL A 225 -9.97 -0.25 14.10
N THR A 226 -9.69 0.00 15.38
CA THR A 226 -10.41 -0.63 16.48
C THR A 226 -11.90 -0.28 16.45
N ARG A 227 -12.27 0.99 16.25
CA ARG A 227 -13.67 1.40 16.12
C ARG A 227 -14.38 0.82 14.91
N LEU A 228 -13.70 0.74 13.76
CA LEU A 228 -14.29 0.19 12.54
C LEU A 228 -14.60 -1.30 12.62
N THR A 229 -13.93 -2.02 13.51
CA THR A 229 -13.95 -3.49 13.57
C THR A 229 -14.66 -4.06 14.80
N GLN A 230 -15.35 -3.21 15.55
CA GLN A 230 -16.21 -3.57 16.70
C GLN A 230 -17.61 -4.08 16.32
#